data_120aff859e859c9586ecb8fec2c8df3f
#
_entry.id   120aff859e859c9586ecb8fec2c8df3f
#
_cell.length_a   1.000
_cell.length_b   1.000
_cell.length_c   1.000
_cell.angle_alpha   90.00
_cell.angle_beta   90.00
_cell.angle_gamma   90.00
#
_symmetry.space_group_name_H-M   'P 1'
#
loop_
_entity.id
_entity.type
_entity.pdbx_description
1 polymer ?
#
loop_
_entity_poly.entity_id
_entity_poly.type
_entity_poly.pdbx_seq_one_letter_code
_entity_poly.pdbx_strand_id
1 'polypeptide(L)'
;MYYLRETDRESYGLIQRTIQRVAPFFDDFNLAPLALNPDSIRLEWRHKGSDQYFDASTFSDGTLRFIFLATLFLQPSILRPSVILVDEPELGLHPYATALLASLIRSASKKTQVIAATQSSLLLDHFDPEDILVANRVDGATTIERLEPEPLAEWLKDYSLGQLWEKGEFAGRPGKE
;
A
#
# COMPACT_ATOMS: atom_id res chain seq x y z
N MET A 1 -3.04 3.36 15.39
CA MET A 1 -4.52 3.66 15.39
C MET A 1 -4.97 4.18 16.76
N TYR A 2 -4.91 3.38 17.85
CA TYR A 2 -5.38 3.82 19.18
C TYR A 2 -4.74 5.14 19.61
N TYR A 3 -3.41 5.21 19.59
CA TYR A 3 -2.67 6.44 19.93
C TYR A 3 -3.15 7.65 19.12
N LEU A 4 -3.31 7.50 17.80
CA LEU A 4 -3.79 8.59 16.93
C LEU A 4 -5.20 9.04 17.27
N ARG A 5 -6.10 8.09 17.59
CA ARG A 5 -7.47 8.43 18.01
C ARG A 5 -7.51 9.31 19.26
N GLU A 6 -6.59 9.08 20.20
CA GLU A 6 -6.53 9.82 21.47
C GLU A 6 -5.76 11.14 21.34
N THR A 7 -4.74 11.21 20.45
CA THR A 7 -3.80 12.35 20.42
C THR A 7 -3.88 13.19 19.14
N ASP A 8 -4.34 12.62 18.02
CA ASP A 8 -4.42 13.29 16.69
C ASP A 8 -5.65 12.82 15.93
N ARG A 9 -6.79 13.39 16.28
CA ARG A 9 -8.08 13.06 15.67
C ARG A 9 -8.17 13.41 14.19
N GLU A 10 -7.38 14.37 13.71
CA GLU A 10 -7.36 14.74 12.31
C GLU A 10 -6.74 13.62 11.47
N SER A 11 -5.56 13.15 11.86
CA SER A 11 -4.89 12.01 11.21
C SER A 11 -5.72 10.73 11.32
N TYR A 12 -6.31 10.45 12.49
CA TYR A 12 -7.21 9.32 12.66
C TYR A 12 -8.40 9.38 11.70
N GLY A 13 -9.08 10.54 11.64
CA GLY A 13 -10.21 10.75 10.74
C GLY A 13 -9.85 10.65 9.25
N LEU A 14 -8.63 11.06 8.87
CA LEU A 14 -8.13 10.89 7.50
C LEU A 14 -7.98 9.40 7.16
N ILE A 15 -7.38 8.61 8.07
CA ILE A 15 -7.22 7.16 7.91
C ILE A 15 -8.60 6.50 7.81
N GLN A 16 -9.53 6.82 8.71
CA GLN A 16 -10.88 6.28 8.72
C GLN A 16 -11.60 6.53 7.40
N ARG A 17 -11.63 7.79 6.92
CA ARG A 17 -12.25 8.15 5.62
C ARG A 17 -11.59 7.43 4.44
N THR A 18 -10.28 7.24 4.50
CA THR A 18 -9.55 6.51 3.45
C THR A 18 -9.93 5.04 3.42
N ILE A 19 -10.05 4.40 4.59
CA ILE A 19 -10.54 3.02 4.71
C ILE A 19 -11.97 2.90 4.18
N GLN A 20 -12.85 3.86 4.51
CA GLN A 20 -14.23 3.89 4.04
C GLN A 20 -14.38 3.96 2.52
N ARG A 21 -13.37 4.44 1.79
CA ARG A 21 -13.35 4.43 0.32
C ARG A 21 -13.18 3.03 -0.26
N VAL A 22 -12.46 2.16 0.43
CA VAL A 22 -12.19 0.76 0.02
C VAL A 22 -13.22 -0.19 0.63
N ALA A 23 -13.64 0.08 1.86
CA ALA A 23 -14.64 -0.68 2.60
C ALA A 23 -15.82 0.23 2.97
N PRO A 24 -16.76 0.51 2.04
CA PRO A 24 -17.86 1.47 2.26
C PRO A 24 -18.80 1.09 3.41
N PHE A 25 -18.82 -0.20 3.77
CA PHE A 25 -19.58 -0.74 4.89
C PHE A 25 -18.97 -0.45 6.27
N PHE A 26 -17.66 -0.13 6.29
CA PHE A 26 -16.93 0.20 7.53
C PHE A 26 -17.39 1.56 8.07
N ASP A 27 -17.70 1.63 9.37
CA ASP A 27 -18.04 2.87 10.07
C ASP A 27 -16.85 3.38 10.87
N ASP A 28 -16.49 2.70 11.94
CA ASP A 28 -15.43 3.09 12.84
C ASP A 28 -14.82 1.89 13.56
N PHE A 29 -13.65 2.11 14.16
CA PHE A 29 -12.99 1.14 15.02
C PHE A 29 -13.41 1.32 16.48
N ASN A 30 -13.59 0.20 17.19
CA ASN A 30 -13.54 0.15 18.63
C ASN A 30 -12.10 -0.26 19.05
N LEU A 31 -11.39 0.69 19.60
CA LEU A 31 -9.99 0.52 20.02
C LEU A 31 -9.94 0.76 21.52
N ALA A 32 -10.14 -0.28 22.30
CA ALA A 32 -10.10 -0.21 23.76
C ALA A 32 -9.02 -1.14 24.32
N PRO A 33 -8.26 -0.70 25.35
CA PRO A 33 -7.41 -1.59 26.11
C PRO A 33 -8.22 -2.74 26.71
N LEU A 34 -7.63 -3.93 26.71
CA LEU A 34 -8.28 -5.08 27.36
C LEU A 34 -8.29 -4.90 28.87
N ALA A 35 -9.43 -5.18 29.50
CA ALA A 35 -9.59 -5.01 30.96
C ALA A 35 -8.57 -5.82 31.79
N LEU A 36 -8.19 -7.01 31.31
CA LEU A 36 -7.22 -7.89 31.98
C LEU A 36 -5.76 -7.68 31.51
N ASN A 37 -5.55 -6.94 30.43
CA ASN A 37 -4.22 -6.62 29.90
C ASN A 37 -4.27 -5.25 29.21
N PRO A 38 -4.13 -4.15 29.96
CA PRO A 38 -4.23 -2.79 29.42
C PRO A 38 -3.17 -2.44 28.36
N ASP A 39 -2.06 -3.19 28.28
CA ASP A 39 -1.01 -3.01 27.25
C ASP A 39 -1.43 -3.60 25.89
N SER A 40 -2.53 -4.33 25.84
CA SER A 40 -3.08 -4.91 24.63
C SER A 40 -4.35 -4.18 24.20
N ILE A 41 -4.40 -3.80 22.93
CA ILE A 41 -5.56 -3.16 22.30
C ILE A 41 -6.28 -4.21 21.45
N ARG A 42 -7.57 -4.41 21.69
CA ARG A 42 -8.40 -5.21 20.81
C ARG A 42 -8.82 -4.36 19.61
N LEU A 43 -8.63 -4.88 18.42
CA LEU A 43 -9.12 -4.28 17.19
C LEU A 43 -10.49 -4.85 16.86
N GLU A 44 -11.51 -4.08 17.12
CA GLU A 44 -12.89 -4.35 16.71
C GLU A 44 -13.33 -3.24 15.77
N TRP A 45 -14.35 -3.50 14.97
CA TRP A 45 -14.92 -2.53 14.04
C TRP A 45 -16.43 -2.61 14.01
N ARG A 46 -17.07 -1.53 13.58
CA ARG A 46 -18.51 -1.43 13.45
C ARG A 46 -18.90 -1.27 11.99
N HIS A 47 -19.94 -1.99 11.59
CA HIS A 47 -20.58 -1.85 10.28
C HIS A 47 -21.52 -0.64 10.31
N LYS A 48 -21.57 0.15 9.23
CA LYS A 48 -22.57 1.24 9.10
C LYS A 48 -23.98 0.72 9.27
N GLY A 49 -24.75 1.41 10.10
CA GLY A 49 -26.13 1.04 10.38
C GLY A 49 -26.30 -0.15 11.34
N SER A 50 -25.23 -0.58 12.02
CA SER A 50 -25.25 -1.61 13.06
C SER A 50 -24.67 -1.08 14.35
N ASP A 51 -25.26 -1.48 15.48
CA ASP A 51 -24.69 -1.20 16.81
C ASP A 51 -23.75 -2.33 17.30
N GLN A 52 -23.59 -3.39 16.49
CA GLN A 52 -22.72 -4.51 16.83
C GLN A 52 -21.29 -4.23 16.42
N TYR A 53 -20.35 -4.67 17.26
CA TYR A 53 -18.92 -4.71 16.97
C TYR A 53 -18.51 -6.08 16.48
N PHE A 54 -17.62 -6.10 15.50
CA PHE A 54 -17.07 -7.28 14.88
C PHE A 54 -15.56 -7.34 15.16
N ASP A 55 -15.04 -8.53 15.34
CA ASP A 55 -13.61 -8.74 15.45
C ASP A 55 -12.90 -8.46 14.10
N ALA A 56 -11.66 -7.98 14.17
CA ALA A 56 -10.89 -7.68 12.96
C ALA A 56 -10.70 -8.89 12.01
N SER A 57 -10.74 -10.11 12.55
CA SER A 57 -10.66 -11.35 11.76
C SER A 57 -11.83 -11.56 10.79
N THR A 58 -12.90 -10.78 10.93
CA THR A 58 -14.05 -10.81 9.99
C THR A 58 -13.80 -9.98 8.71
N PHE A 59 -12.77 -9.16 8.67
CA PHE A 59 -12.33 -8.53 7.43
C PHE A 59 -11.64 -9.54 6.50
N SER A 60 -11.71 -9.30 5.20
CA SER A 60 -10.83 -10.00 4.25
C SER A 60 -9.37 -9.60 4.46
N ASP A 61 -8.45 -10.48 4.06
CA ASP A 61 -7.00 -10.21 4.13
C ASP A 61 -6.62 -8.92 3.39
N GLY A 62 -7.20 -8.69 2.20
CA GLY A 62 -7.00 -7.47 1.44
C GLY A 62 -7.47 -6.22 2.20
N THR A 63 -8.64 -6.28 2.86
CA THR A 63 -9.13 -5.16 3.68
C THR A 63 -8.21 -4.89 4.86
N LEU A 64 -7.78 -5.93 5.59
CA LEU A 64 -6.83 -5.79 6.70
C LEU A 64 -5.49 -5.20 6.24
N ARG A 65 -4.96 -5.68 5.11
CA ARG A 65 -3.75 -5.16 4.50
C ARG A 65 -3.90 -3.68 4.14
N PHE A 66 -5.00 -3.31 3.51
CA PHE A 66 -5.26 -1.91 3.17
C PHE A 66 -5.36 -1.02 4.42
N ILE A 67 -6.04 -1.47 5.48
CA ILE A 67 -6.12 -0.76 6.78
C ILE A 67 -4.73 -0.52 7.36
N PHE A 68 -3.87 -1.56 7.34
CA PHE A 68 -2.49 -1.44 7.82
C PHE A 68 -1.70 -0.42 7.00
N LEU A 69 -1.72 -0.53 5.66
CA LEU A 69 -0.99 0.35 4.75
C LEU A 69 -1.50 1.80 4.82
N ALA A 70 -2.82 2.00 4.86
CA ALA A 70 -3.40 3.32 5.04
C ALA A 70 -2.94 3.97 6.35
N THR A 71 -2.90 3.19 7.44
CA THR A 71 -2.39 3.66 8.73
C THR A 71 -0.91 4.04 8.64
N LEU A 72 -0.09 3.18 8.03
CA LEU A 72 1.35 3.39 7.87
C LEU A 72 1.66 4.67 7.06
N PHE A 73 0.97 4.87 5.93
CA PHE A 73 1.25 5.97 5.03
C PHE A 73 0.61 7.31 5.45
N LEU A 74 -0.51 7.27 6.17
CA LEU A 74 -1.25 8.48 6.56
C LEU A 74 -0.95 8.97 7.98
N GLN A 75 -0.23 8.20 8.80
CA GLN A 75 0.18 8.69 10.11
C GLN A 75 1.04 9.96 10.00
N PRO A 76 1.05 10.84 11.01
CA PRO A 76 1.86 12.04 11.02
C PRO A 76 3.34 11.77 10.72
N SER A 77 4.02 12.69 10.06
CA SER A 77 5.42 12.51 9.66
C SER A 77 6.36 12.27 10.84
N ILE A 78 6.03 12.78 12.03
CA ILE A 78 6.81 12.57 13.25
C ILE A 78 6.76 11.11 13.75
N LEU A 79 5.69 10.36 13.40
CA LEU A 79 5.53 8.94 13.75
C LEU A 79 5.95 8.02 12.59
N ARG A 80 6.18 8.59 11.42
CA ARG A 80 6.52 7.82 10.23
C ARG A 80 8.01 7.52 10.23
N PRO A 81 8.42 6.27 9.94
CA PRO A 81 9.83 5.94 9.79
C PRO A 81 10.45 6.69 8.60
N SER A 82 11.75 6.91 8.62
CA SER A 82 12.48 7.55 7.52
C SER A 82 12.51 6.70 6.25
N VAL A 83 12.41 5.37 6.40
CA VAL A 83 12.34 4.39 5.29
C VAL A 83 11.18 3.43 5.56
N ILE A 84 10.39 3.17 4.54
CA ILE A 84 9.31 2.18 4.53
C ILE A 84 9.64 1.16 3.45
N LEU A 85 9.76 -0.12 3.84
CA LEU A 85 9.85 -1.24 2.91
C LEU A 85 8.54 -2.03 2.98
N VAL A 86 7.95 -2.30 1.81
CA VAL A 86 6.76 -3.14 1.69
C VAL A 86 6.93 -4.13 0.54
N ASP A 87 6.45 -5.34 0.75
CA ASP A 87 6.50 -6.42 -0.22
C ASP A 87 5.08 -6.79 -0.64
N GLU A 88 4.84 -6.83 -1.97
CA GLU A 88 3.54 -7.09 -2.60
C GLU A 88 2.39 -6.34 -1.88
N PRO A 89 2.49 -5.00 -1.75
CA PRO A 89 1.52 -4.25 -0.94
C PRO A 89 0.10 -4.29 -1.50
N GLU A 90 -0.05 -4.55 -2.79
CA GLU A 90 -1.35 -4.65 -3.49
C GLU A 90 -1.98 -6.05 -3.41
N LEU A 91 -1.28 -7.05 -2.89
CA LEU A 91 -1.78 -8.43 -2.89
C LEU A 91 -3.13 -8.55 -2.17
N GLY A 92 -4.13 -9.09 -2.89
CA GLY A 92 -5.49 -9.25 -2.39
C GLY A 92 -6.33 -7.97 -2.43
N LEU A 93 -5.81 -6.87 -2.97
CA LEU A 93 -6.57 -5.63 -3.14
C LEU A 93 -7.38 -5.64 -4.45
N HIS A 94 -8.56 -5.03 -4.38
CA HIS A 94 -9.32 -4.69 -5.58
C HIS A 94 -8.58 -3.59 -6.37
N PRO A 95 -8.66 -3.53 -7.72
CA PRO A 95 -8.00 -2.51 -8.56
C PRO A 95 -8.18 -1.08 -8.06
N TYR A 96 -9.36 -0.70 -7.60
CA TYR A 96 -9.60 0.61 -7.01
C TYR A 96 -8.77 0.87 -5.74
N ALA A 97 -8.62 -0.15 -4.90
CA ALA A 97 -7.80 -0.04 -3.68
C ALA A 97 -6.31 0.05 -4.02
N THR A 98 -5.85 -0.65 -5.08
CA THR A 98 -4.48 -0.55 -5.60
C THR A 98 -4.18 0.86 -6.10
N ALA A 99 -5.06 1.48 -6.87
CA ALA A 99 -4.91 2.86 -7.32
C ALA A 99 -4.83 3.86 -6.14
N LEU A 100 -5.68 3.65 -5.13
CA LEU A 100 -5.65 4.47 -3.92
C LEU A 100 -4.35 4.27 -3.14
N LEU A 101 -3.89 3.02 -3.00
CA LEU A 101 -2.61 2.69 -2.37
C LEU A 101 -1.43 3.37 -3.08
N ALA A 102 -1.37 3.32 -4.41
CA ALA A 102 -0.35 4.02 -5.19
C ALA A 102 -0.33 5.53 -4.88
N SER A 103 -1.51 6.14 -4.78
CA SER A 103 -1.63 7.55 -4.40
C SER A 103 -1.09 7.82 -2.99
N LEU A 104 -1.30 6.90 -2.03
CA LEU A 104 -0.76 6.99 -0.67
C LEU A 104 0.77 6.88 -0.67
N ILE A 105 1.33 5.92 -1.43
CA ILE A 105 2.77 5.75 -1.62
C ILE A 105 3.39 7.04 -2.18
N ARG A 106 2.87 7.58 -3.29
CA ARG A 106 3.34 8.85 -3.90
C ARG A 106 3.24 10.03 -2.94
N SER A 107 2.20 10.09 -2.13
CA SER A 107 2.06 11.16 -1.13
C SER A 107 3.08 11.03 0.00
N ALA A 108 3.32 9.80 0.49
CA ALA A 108 4.26 9.54 1.56
C ALA A 108 5.72 9.73 1.11
N SER A 109 6.04 9.38 -0.15
CA SER A 109 7.39 9.46 -0.71
C SER A 109 7.97 10.88 -0.74
N LYS A 110 7.11 11.90 -0.67
CA LYS A 110 7.55 13.31 -0.56
C LYS A 110 8.32 13.62 0.74
N LYS A 111 8.18 12.78 1.78
CA LYS A 111 8.77 13.02 3.11
C LYS A 111 9.43 11.78 3.71
N THR A 112 9.29 10.63 3.09
CA THR A 112 9.78 9.33 3.58
C THR A 112 10.25 8.53 2.39
N GLN A 113 11.39 7.89 2.45
CA GLN A 113 11.79 6.94 1.42
C GLN A 113 10.86 5.74 1.45
N VAL A 114 10.21 5.43 0.33
CA VAL A 114 9.36 4.24 0.20
C VAL A 114 9.95 3.32 -0.85
N ILE A 115 10.14 2.06 -0.50
CA ILE A 115 10.58 0.99 -1.41
C ILE A 115 9.48 -0.06 -1.37
N ALA A 116 8.83 -0.28 -2.52
CA ALA A 116 7.82 -1.32 -2.70
C ALA A 116 8.34 -2.36 -3.68
N ALA A 117 8.40 -3.62 -3.26
CA ALA A 117 8.64 -4.73 -4.18
C ALA A 117 7.29 -5.24 -4.67
N THR A 118 7.17 -5.43 -5.99
CA THR A 118 5.91 -5.88 -6.61
C THR A 118 6.17 -6.54 -7.95
N GLN A 119 5.25 -7.43 -8.35
CA GLN A 119 5.15 -7.98 -9.70
C GLN A 119 3.84 -7.56 -10.39
N SER A 120 3.11 -6.63 -9.81
CA SER A 120 1.80 -6.20 -10.30
C SER A 120 1.93 -5.15 -11.41
N SER A 121 1.57 -5.53 -12.63
CA SER A 121 1.41 -4.59 -13.76
C SER A 121 0.46 -3.44 -13.42
N LEU A 122 -0.63 -3.75 -12.70
CA LEU A 122 -1.61 -2.76 -12.27
C LEU A 122 -1.02 -1.72 -11.31
N LEU A 123 -0.14 -2.13 -10.39
CA LEU A 123 0.51 -1.18 -9.48
C LEU A 123 1.54 -0.33 -10.24
N LEU A 124 2.30 -0.94 -11.16
CA LEU A 124 3.29 -0.25 -12.00
C LEU A 124 2.69 0.90 -12.82
N ASP A 125 1.46 0.73 -13.32
CA ASP A 125 0.75 1.75 -14.12
C ASP A 125 0.51 3.08 -13.37
N HIS A 126 0.73 3.11 -12.07
CA HIS A 126 0.57 4.30 -11.26
C HIS A 126 1.88 5.05 -10.96
N PHE A 127 3.01 4.60 -11.50
CA PHE A 127 4.32 5.20 -11.27
C PHE A 127 4.98 5.60 -12.59
N ASP A 128 5.95 6.49 -12.49
CA ASP A 128 6.74 6.93 -13.63
C ASP A 128 7.95 6.01 -13.82
N PRO A 129 8.51 5.85 -15.04
CA PRO A 129 9.67 4.97 -15.27
C PRO A 129 10.83 5.24 -14.31
N GLU A 130 11.09 6.51 -13.98
CA GLU A 130 12.16 6.91 -13.06
C GLU A 130 11.97 6.41 -11.63
N ASP A 131 10.73 6.05 -11.25
CA ASP A 131 10.43 5.48 -9.94
C ASP A 131 10.74 3.98 -9.87
N ILE A 132 10.96 3.32 -11.02
CA ILE A 132 11.08 1.87 -11.12
C ILE A 132 12.54 1.41 -11.06
N LEU A 133 12.77 0.41 -10.23
CA LEU A 133 14.00 -0.38 -10.18
C LEU A 133 13.67 -1.80 -10.65
N VAL A 134 14.39 -2.28 -11.65
CA VAL A 134 14.24 -3.63 -12.17
C VAL A 134 15.30 -4.52 -11.57
N ALA A 135 14.86 -5.59 -10.89
CA ALA A 135 15.74 -6.60 -10.32
C ALA A 135 15.84 -7.78 -11.27
N ASN A 136 17.07 -8.10 -11.67
CA ASN A 136 17.39 -9.24 -12.55
C ASN A 136 18.31 -10.22 -11.83
N ARG A 137 18.36 -11.45 -12.32
CA ARG A 137 19.36 -12.45 -11.94
C ARG A 137 20.25 -12.73 -13.12
N VAL A 138 21.53 -12.39 -13.00
CA VAL A 138 22.56 -12.60 -14.05
C VAL A 138 23.70 -13.40 -13.43
N ASP A 139 24.03 -14.53 -14.01
CA ASP A 139 25.13 -15.43 -13.57
C ASP A 139 25.05 -15.78 -12.07
N GLY A 140 23.83 -15.97 -11.55
CA GLY A 140 23.59 -16.30 -10.15
C GLY A 140 23.62 -15.11 -9.18
N ALA A 141 23.93 -13.90 -9.64
CA ALA A 141 23.91 -12.67 -8.85
C ALA A 141 22.67 -11.83 -9.15
N THR A 142 22.19 -11.08 -8.15
CA THR A 142 21.10 -10.11 -8.35
C THR A 142 21.69 -8.78 -8.80
N THR A 143 21.22 -8.26 -9.93
CA THR A 143 21.46 -6.88 -10.37
C THR A 143 20.21 -6.06 -10.20
N ILE A 144 20.37 -4.77 -9.85
CA ILE A 144 19.26 -3.82 -9.72
C ILE A 144 19.61 -2.60 -10.57
N GLU A 145 18.75 -2.29 -11.52
CA GLU A 145 18.94 -1.20 -12.47
C GLU A 145 17.72 -0.28 -12.47
N ARG A 146 17.97 1.02 -12.57
CA ARG A 146 16.88 1.98 -12.72
C ARG A 146 16.36 1.94 -14.14
N LEU A 147 15.04 1.95 -14.27
CA LEU A 147 14.40 2.02 -15.58
C LEU A 147 14.61 3.42 -16.16
N GLU A 148 15.20 3.47 -17.36
CA GLU A 148 15.40 4.71 -18.08
C GLU A 148 14.18 5.02 -18.97
N PRO A 149 13.65 6.26 -18.91
CA PRO A 149 12.44 6.61 -19.67
C PRO A 149 12.71 6.74 -21.18
N GLU A 150 13.90 7.16 -21.60
CA GLU A 150 14.20 7.46 -23.00
C GLU A 150 14.01 6.26 -23.94
N PRO A 151 14.50 5.04 -23.63
CA PRO A 151 14.26 3.87 -24.48
C PRO A 151 12.79 3.48 -24.58
N LEU A 152 11.97 3.87 -23.59
CA LEU A 152 10.55 3.52 -23.52
C LEU A 152 9.62 4.64 -24.04
N ALA A 153 10.15 5.82 -24.36
CA ALA A 153 9.36 7.01 -24.68
C ALA A 153 8.39 6.81 -25.86
N GLU A 154 8.81 6.06 -26.90
CA GLU A 154 7.93 5.74 -28.03
C GLU A 154 6.85 4.71 -27.66
N TRP A 155 7.21 3.71 -26.86
CA TRP A 155 6.29 2.66 -26.42
C TRP A 155 5.24 3.19 -25.43
N LEU A 156 5.60 4.12 -24.56
CA LEU A 156 4.71 4.75 -23.58
C LEU A 156 3.64 5.65 -24.19
N LYS A 157 3.72 5.94 -25.51
CA LYS A 157 2.63 6.62 -26.22
C LYS A 157 1.42 5.73 -26.44
N ASP A 158 1.63 4.42 -26.59
CA ASP A 158 0.61 3.44 -26.96
C ASP A 158 0.33 2.42 -25.87
N TYR A 159 1.27 2.23 -24.93
CA TYR A 159 1.22 1.21 -23.88
C TYR A 159 1.47 1.81 -22.50
N SER A 160 0.81 1.26 -21.48
CA SER A 160 1.15 1.58 -20.10
C SER A 160 2.41 0.83 -19.65
N LEU A 161 3.00 1.27 -18.54
CA LEU A 161 4.19 0.66 -17.98
C LEU A 161 3.98 -0.81 -17.60
N GLY A 162 2.80 -1.12 -17.01
CA GLY A 162 2.40 -2.48 -16.69
C GLY A 162 2.23 -3.36 -17.93
N GLN A 163 1.69 -2.82 -19.03
CA GLN A 163 1.58 -3.55 -20.30
C GLN A 163 2.97 -3.85 -20.91
N LEU A 164 3.91 -2.93 -20.80
CA LEU A 164 5.29 -3.16 -21.25
C LEU A 164 6.00 -4.22 -20.39
N TRP A 165 5.73 -4.21 -19.07
CA TRP A 165 6.20 -5.25 -18.17
C TRP A 165 5.65 -6.64 -18.55
N GLU A 166 4.36 -6.77 -18.81
CA GLU A 166 3.73 -8.02 -19.22
C GLU A 166 4.27 -8.54 -20.55
N LYS A 167 4.57 -7.64 -21.49
CA LYS A 167 5.20 -7.97 -22.79
C LYS A 167 6.68 -8.32 -22.63
N GLY A 168 7.35 -7.88 -21.53
CA GLY A 168 8.76 -8.10 -21.26
C GLY A 168 9.67 -7.21 -22.07
N GLU A 169 9.23 -6.00 -22.34
CA GLU A 169 10.01 -4.98 -23.06
C GLU A 169 11.12 -4.40 -22.18
N PHE A 170 11.04 -4.58 -20.86
CA PHE A 170 12.16 -4.33 -19.94
C PHE A 170 12.40 -5.56 -19.07
N ALA A 171 13.64 -5.74 -18.63
CA ALA A 171 14.12 -6.91 -17.90
C ALA A 171 13.36 -7.11 -16.55
N GLY A 172 13.56 -8.25 -15.89
CA GLY A 172 12.89 -8.61 -14.62
C GLY A 172 11.97 -9.82 -14.72
N ARG A 173 11.95 -10.52 -15.87
CA ARG A 173 11.19 -11.78 -16.01
C ARG A 173 11.94 -12.95 -15.37
N PRO A 174 11.27 -13.84 -14.61
CA PRO A 174 11.84 -15.12 -14.24
C PRO A 174 12.09 -15.95 -15.50
N GLY A 175 13.31 -16.48 -15.67
CA GLY A 175 13.61 -17.49 -16.69
C GLY A 175 14.29 -17.03 -17.97
N LYS A 176 14.85 -15.83 -18.05
CA LYS A 176 15.92 -15.51 -19.01
C LYS A 176 17.26 -15.55 -18.26
N GLU A 177 17.83 -16.76 -18.16
CA GLU A 177 19.25 -16.93 -17.89
C GLU A 177 20.06 -16.65 -19.12
#